data_6e8f31436331244b4fb30bedf0d945ff
#
_entry.id   6e8f31436331244b4fb30bedf0d945ff
#
_cell.length_a   1.000
_cell.length_b   1.000
_cell.length_c   1.000
_cell.angle_alpha   90.00
_cell.angle_beta   90.00
_cell.angle_gamma   90.00
#
_symmetry.space_group_name_H-M   'P 1'
#
loop_
_entity.id
_entity.type
_entity.pdbx_description
1 polymer ?
#
loop_
_entity_poly.entity_id
_entity_poly.type
_entity_poly.pdbx_seq_one_letter_code
_entity_poly.pdbx_strand_id
1 'polypeptide(L)'
;MEQFLQETLNNIRKPDRDAMAQALARQESLAKPPHSLGKLEDISVKLAGMTGRLYNPVDRRRVLIFASDNGIVEEGVASCPQSVTLSQTINFTRGLTGVAVLARHFHTELDVMDVGINADFHQTGVRDVKIAHGTRNFAREHAMSREQVERALQIGIAAARRAADEGIQIIGVGEMGIGNTTTSSAVLSTLLGLPASQTVSRGAGINNEAYARKIALIDSAIARWQPDPQDPVDVLMKVGGFDLAAMCGAYLGAAAARLPVVIDGFISVVAALCAFRLNPLAAAYMIPSHASVEKGYSIAMEAMGLEPMLLMNMRLGEGSGCPIAFELVAASQSVIRNKIGRAHV
;
A
#
# COMPACT_ATOMS: atom_id res chain seq x y z
N MET A 1 -4.66 -21.63 8.31
CA MET A 1 -4.19 -20.30 7.83
C MET A 1 -4.66 -20.05 6.41
N GLU A 2 -4.47 -20.95 5.49
CA GLU A 2 -5.00 -20.88 4.11
C GLU A 2 -6.52 -20.64 4.06
N GLN A 3 -7.29 -21.26 4.93
CA GLN A 3 -8.73 -21.05 5.06
C GLN A 3 -9.09 -19.57 5.37
N PHE A 4 -8.35 -18.90 6.25
CA PHE A 4 -8.61 -17.49 6.60
C PHE A 4 -8.37 -16.54 5.42
N LEU A 5 -7.29 -16.76 4.65
CA LEU A 5 -7.04 -16.01 3.42
C LEU A 5 -8.15 -16.23 2.41
N GLN A 6 -8.53 -17.51 2.19
CA GLN A 6 -9.58 -17.86 1.24
C GLN A 6 -10.95 -17.27 1.64
N GLU A 7 -11.30 -17.27 2.92
CA GLU A 7 -12.51 -16.61 3.42
C GLU A 7 -12.48 -15.10 3.15
N THR A 8 -11.32 -14.45 3.34
CA THR A 8 -11.16 -13.03 3.03
C THR A 8 -11.35 -12.76 1.54
N LEU A 9 -10.70 -13.54 0.68
CA LEU A 9 -10.82 -13.40 -0.78
C LEU A 9 -12.28 -13.61 -1.25
N ASN A 10 -12.98 -14.58 -0.68
CA ASN A 10 -14.39 -14.86 -1.00
C ASN A 10 -15.35 -13.75 -0.53
N ASN A 11 -14.95 -12.92 0.43
CA ASN A 11 -15.73 -11.80 0.92
C ASN A 11 -15.55 -10.51 0.11
N ILE A 12 -14.57 -10.43 -0.79
CA ILE A 12 -14.38 -9.27 -1.67
C ILE A 12 -15.50 -9.27 -2.71
N ARG A 13 -16.29 -8.21 -2.72
CA ARG A 13 -17.46 -8.05 -3.60
C ARG A 13 -17.16 -7.07 -4.73
N LYS A 14 -17.91 -7.19 -5.82
CA LYS A 14 -17.93 -6.15 -6.87
C LYS A 14 -18.46 -4.84 -6.29
N PRO A 15 -17.97 -3.69 -6.79
CA PRO A 15 -18.56 -2.39 -6.46
C PRO A 15 -20.07 -2.36 -6.73
N ASP A 16 -20.77 -1.58 -5.91
CA ASP A 16 -22.21 -1.38 -6.00
C ASP A 16 -22.54 -0.49 -7.22
N ARG A 17 -23.10 -1.08 -8.26
CA ARG A 17 -23.41 -0.38 -9.51
C ARG A 17 -24.54 0.63 -9.36
N ASP A 18 -25.51 0.36 -8.51
CA ASP A 18 -26.65 1.25 -8.29
C ASP A 18 -26.20 2.51 -7.55
N ALA A 19 -25.35 2.37 -6.53
CA ALA A 19 -24.76 3.51 -5.84
C ALA A 19 -23.85 4.33 -6.78
N MET A 20 -23.09 3.68 -7.66
CA MET A 20 -22.29 4.38 -8.69
C MET A 20 -23.18 5.16 -9.67
N ALA A 21 -24.28 4.56 -10.14
CA ALA A 21 -25.22 5.22 -11.05
C ALA A 21 -25.88 6.44 -10.36
N GLN A 22 -26.26 6.32 -9.10
CA GLN A 22 -26.79 7.44 -8.32
C GLN A 22 -25.76 8.58 -8.16
N ALA A 23 -24.49 8.24 -7.88
CA ALA A 23 -23.44 9.23 -7.76
C ALA A 23 -23.16 9.94 -9.10
N LEU A 24 -23.16 9.20 -10.22
CA LEU A 24 -23.00 9.77 -11.55
C LEU A 24 -24.16 10.72 -11.88
N ALA A 25 -25.41 10.29 -11.70
CA ALA A 25 -26.59 11.12 -11.92
C ALA A 25 -26.56 12.40 -11.06
N ARG A 26 -26.10 12.27 -9.78
CA ARG A 26 -25.90 13.44 -8.92
C ARG A 26 -24.86 14.40 -9.47
N GLN A 27 -23.69 13.90 -9.93
CA GLN A 27 -22.64 14.72 -10.56
C GLN A 27 -23.14 15.46 -11.81
N GLU A 28 -23.95 14.81 -12.65
CA GLU A 28 -24.54 15.41 -13.84
C GLU A 28 -25.59 16.47 -13.51
N SER A 29 -26.29 16.34 -12.39
CA SER A 29 -27.29 17.30 -11.92
C SER A 29 -26.68 18.60 -11.34
N LEU A 30 -25.37 18.63 -11.05
CA LEU A 30 -24.71 19.78 -10.47
C LEU A 30 -24.59 20.94 -11.49
N ALA A 31 -24.68 22.19 -10.99
CA ALA A 31 -24.50 23.40 -11.78
C ALA A 31 -23.02 23.61 -12.13
N LYS A 32 -22.51 22.81 -13.07
CA LYS A 32 -21.15 22.86 -13.60
C LYS A 32 -21.11 22.29 -15.02
N PRO A 33 -20.10 22.63 -15.84
CA PRO A 33 -19.88 21.89 -17.08
C PRO A 33 -19.65 20.40 -16.82
N PRO A 34 -20.14 19.50 -17.69
CA PRO A 34 -19.90 18.06 -17.54
C PRO A 34 -18.39 17.78 -17.42
N HIS A 35 -18.02 16.89 -16.49
CA HIS A 35 -16.65 16.40 -16.23
C HIS A 35 -15.62 17.50 -15.89
N SER A 36 -16.05 18.74 -15.55
CA SER A 36 -15.16 19.87 -15.34
C SER A 36 -14.30 19.77 -14.06
N LEU A 37 -14.62 18.86 -13.15
CA LEU A 37 -13.82 18.58 -11.95
C LEU A 37 -12.99 17.29 -12.07
N GLY A 38 -13.05 16.61 -13.23
CA GLY A 38 -12.18 15.48 -13.56
C GLY A 38 -12.15 14.41 -12.47
N LYS A 39 -10.96 14.02 -12.00
CA LYS A 39 -10.76 12.96 -11.00
C LYS A 39 -11.55 13.15 -9.70
N LEU A 40 -11.92 14.36 -9.29
CA LEU A 40 -12.78 14.54 -8.10
C LEU A 40 -14.19 13.95 -8.32
N GLU A 41 -14.71 14.01 -9.55
CA GLU A 41 -15.98 13.38 -9.90
C GLU A 41 -15.83 11.86 -9.88
N ASP A 42 -14.79 11.32 -10.51
CA ASP A 42 -14.51 9.89 -10.58
C ASP A 42 -14.32 9.28 -9.18
N ILE A 43 -13.60 9.97 -8.28
CA ILE A 43 -13.40 9.54 -6.89
C ILE A 43 -14.75 9.41 -6.17
N SER A 44 -15.65 10.37 -6.35
CA SER A 44 -16.96 10.34 -5.69
C SER A 44 -17.81 9.15 -6.15
N VAL A 45 -17.80 8.85 -7.45
CA VAL A 45 -18.49 7.69 -8.03
C VAL A 45 -17.84 6.37 -7.57
N LYS A 46 -16.50 6.33 -7.55
CA LYS A 46 -15.75 5.15 -7.08
C LYS A 46 -16.04 4.86 -5.61
N LEU A 47 -16.06 5.87 -4.74
CA LEU A 47 -16.42 5.72 -3.32
C LEU A 47 -17.84 5.20 -3.14
N ALA A 48 -18.80 5.70 -3.92
CA ALA A 48 -20.17 5.19 -3.88
C ALA A 48 -20.21 3.69 -4.19
N GLY A 49 -19.48 3.24 -5.21
CA GLY A 49 -19.35 1.83 -5.55
C GLY A 49 -18.71 0.99 -4.43
N MET A 50 -17.65 1.49 -3.80
CA MET A 50 -16.97 0.81 -2.71
C MET A 50 -17.88 0.55 -1.52
N THR A 51 -18.62 1.58 -1.09
CA THR A 51 -19.39 1.58 0.17
C THR A 51 -20.86 1.21 0.01
N GLY A 52 -21.42 1.31 -1.22
CA GLY A 52 -22.85 1.22 -1.50
C GLY A 52 -23.63 2.44 -1.05
N ARG A 53 -23.00 3.62 -0.90
CA ARG A 53 -23.62 4.85 -0.41
C ARG A 53 -23.30 6.02 -1.32
N LEU A 54 -24.29 6.85 -1.62
CA LEU A 54 -24.09 8.06 -2.41
C LEU A 54 -23.16 9.06 -1.72
N TYR A 55 -23.32 9.27 -0.41
CA TYR A 55 -22.54 10.22 0.39
C TYR A 55 -21.69 9.48 1.40
N ASN A 56 -20.40 9.75 1.36
CA ASN A 56 -19.40 9.06 2.17
C ASN A 56 -18.65 10.04 3.07
N PRO A 57 -18.79 9.97 4.40
CA PRO A 57 -17.89 10.69 5.28
C PRO A 57 -16.48 10.12 5.16
N VAL A 58 -15.47 10.97 5.29
CA VAL A 58 -14.05 10.60 5.28
C VAL A 58 -13.28 11.38 6.35
N ASP A 59 -13.95 11.64 7.48
CA ASP A 59 -13.39 12.42 8.60
C ASP A 59 -12.52 11.54 9.49
N ARG A 60 -12.87 10.26 9.68
CA ARG A 60 -12.11 9.28 10.45
C ARG A 60 -11.15 8.52 9.54
N ARG A 61 -9.87 8.90 9.62
CA ARG A 61 -8.81 8.48 8.71
C ARG A 61 -7.67 7.83 9.47
N ARG A 62 -7.07 6.78 8.90
CA ARG A 62 -5.92 6.12 9.51
C ARG A 62 -4.91 5.66 8.48
N VAL A 63 -3.62 5.83 8.75
CA VAL A 63 -2.54 5.17 8.00
C VAL A 63 -2.04 3.98 8.83
N LEU A 64 -2.08 2.80 8.23
CA LEU A 64 -1.51 1.57 8.77
C LEU A 64 -0.05 1.49 8.33
N ILE A 65 0.88 1.43 9.27
CA ILE A 65 2.32 1.38 8.99
C ILE A 65 2.88 0.03 9.45
N PHE A 66 3.47 -0.71 8.53
CA PHE A 66 4.08 -2.01 8.79
C PHE A 66 5.60 -1.89 8.77
N ALA A 67 6.25 -2.09 9.91
CA ALA A 67 7.69 -1.98 10.07
C ALA A 67 8.35 -3.35 10.11
N SER A 68 9.38 -3.56 9.27
CA SER A 68 10.12 -4.82 9.19
C SER A 68 11.51 -4.61 8.63
N ASP A 69 12.47 -5.37 9.11
CA ASP A 69 13.80 -5.46 8.51
C ASP A 69 13.86 -6.53 7.41
N ASN A 70 14.72 -6.28 6.43
CA ASN A 70 14.91 -7.13 5.26
C ASN A 70 16.34 -7.65 5.20
N GLY A 71 16.54 -8.97 5.28
CA GLY A 71 17.85 -9.60 5.33
C GLY A 71 18.76 -9.32 4.10
N ILE A 72 18.17 -8.94 2.98
CA ILE A 72 18.92 -8.58 1.77
C ILE A 72 19.86 -7.38 1.97
N VAL A 73 19.67 -6.59 3.02
CA VAL A 73 20.55 -5.46 3.39
C VAL A 73 22.00 -5.91 3.60
N GLU A 74 22.23 -7.15 4.02
CA GLU A 74 23.57 -7.73 4.19
C GLU A 74 24.41 -7.70 2.92
N GLU A 75 23.78 -7.64 1.75
CA GLU A 75 24.46 -7.59 0.44
C GLU A 75 24.85 -6.16 0.02
N GLY A 76 24.72 -5.17 0.90
CA GLY A 76 25.14 -3.79 0.64
C GLY A 76 24.29 -3.09 -0.43
N VAL A 77 23.00 -3.36 -0.48
CA VAL A 77 22.04 -2.80 -1.45
C VAL A 77 21.25 -1.61 -0.89
N ALA A 78 21.51 -1.21 0.34
CA ALA A 78 20.88 -0.08 1.02
C ALA A 78 21.87 1.06 1.26
N SER A 79 21.37 2.30 1.32
CA SER A 79 22.19 3.50 1.60
C SER A 79 22.29 3.81 3.10
N CYS A 80 21.48 3.17 3.94
CA CYS A 80 21.42 3.37 5.38
C CYS A 80 21.60 2.04 6.11
N PRO A 81 22.11 2.06 7.35
CA PRO A 81 22.19 0.86 8.17
C PRO A 81 20.81 0.37 8.58
N GLN A 82 20.66 -0.93 8.81
CA GLN A 82 19.39 -1.57 9.19
C GLN A 82 18.78 -0.96 10.47
N SER A 83 19.61 -0.50 11.44
CA SER A 83 19.16 0.14 12.67
C SER A 83 18.26 1.37 12.46
N VAL A 84 18.25 1.96 11.26
CA VAL A 84 17.35 3.07 10.92
C VAL A 84 15.88 2.62 10.93
N THR A 85 15.57 1.36 10.62
CA THR A 85 14.22 0.81 10.71
C THR A 85 13.63 1.00 12.10
N LEU A 86 14.35 0.55 13.14
CA LEU A 86 13.94 0.72 14.53
C LEU A 86 13.81 2.21 14.92
N SER A 87 14.82 3.01 14.58
CA SER A 87 14.83 4.43 14.93
C SER A 87 13.65 5.19 14.34
N GLN A 88 13.33 4.93 13.07
CA GLN A 88 12.18 5.55 12.40
C GLN A 88 10.85 5.02 12.94
N THR A 89 10.78 3.73 13.27
CA THR A 89 9.57 3.17 13.90
C THR A 89 9.24 3.86 15.22
N ILE A 90 10.24 4.14 16.04
CA ILE A 90 10.08 4.94 17.26
C ILE A 90 9.68 6.39 16.92
N ASN A 91 10.27 6.99 15.89
CA ASN A 91 9.98 8.36 15.47
C ASN A 91 8.56 8.55 14.95
N PHE A 92 7.90 7.53 14.39
CA PHE A 92 6.47 7.58 14.05
C PHE A 92 5.63 7.95 15.29
N THR A 93 5.88 7.29 16.42
CA THR A 93 5.14 7.52 17.68
C THR A 93 5.42 8.87 18.31
N ARG A 94 6.58 9.46 17.97
CA ARG A 94 7.00 10.79 18.44
C ARG A 94 6.52 11.93 17.53
N GLY A 95 5.88 11.62 16.40
CA GLY A 95 5.42 12.63 15.45
C GLY A 95 6.54 13.30 14.64
N LEU A 96 7.69 12.61 14.44
CA LEU A 96 8.90 13.19 13.86
C LEU A 96 9.17 12.75 12.41
N THR A 97 8.52 11.71 11.92
CA THR A 97 8.67 11.22 10.53
C THR A 97 7.83 12.03 9.56
N GLY A 98 8.09 11.89 8.26
CA GLY A 98 7.34 12.60 7.22
C GLY A 98 5.85 12.37 7.30
N VAL A 99 5.41 11.09 7.34
CA VAL A 99 3.99 10.78 7.46
C VAL A 99 3.40 11.25 8.79
N ALA A 100 4.15 11.20 9.90
CA ALA A 100 3.62 11.59 11.20
C ALA A 100 3.36 13.10 11.30
N VAL A 101 4.22 13.92 10.66
CA VAL A 101 4.01 15.36 10.54
C VAL A 101 2.80 15.67 9.69
N LEU A 102 2.67 15.01 8.51
CA LEU A 102 1.52 15.17 7.61
C LEU A 102 0.23 14.66 8.25
N ALA A 103 0.27 13.52 8.92
CA ALA A 103 -0.88 12.95 9.62
C ALA A 103 -1.43 13.90 10.69
N ARG A 104 -0.54 14.51 11.48
CA ARG A 104 -0.93 15.51 12.47
C ARG A 104 -1.56 16.75 11.80
N HIS A 105 -0.98 17.23 10.69
CA HIS A 105 -1.50 18.37 9.93
C HIS A 105 -2.89 18.11 9.37
N PHE A 106 -3.12 16.91 8.85
CA PHE A 106 -4.38 16.49 8.22
C PHE A 106 -5.30 15.66 9.13
N HIS A 107 -5.12 15.71 10.45
CA HIS A 107 -5.97 15.05 11.44
C HIS A 107 -6.18 13.56 11.15
N THR A 108 -5.09 12.86 10.83
CA THR A 108 -5.07 11.43 10.49
C THR A 108 -4.43 10.62 11.61
N GLU A 109 -5.04 9.51 11.97
CA GLU A 109 -4.45 8.58 12.94
C GLU A 109 -3.33 7.74 12.30
N LEU A 110 -2.32 7.37 13.08
CA LEU A 110 -1.32 6.37 12.70
C LEU A 110 -1.49 5.11 13.56
N ASP A 111 -1.48 3.94 12.93
CA ASP A 111 -1.40 2.64 13.61
C ASP A 111 -0.10 1.96 13.17
N VAL A 112 0.93 2.01 14.03
CA VAL A 112 2.28 1.52 13.73
C VAL A 112 2.42 0.11 14.27
N MET A 113 2.81 -0.82 13.41
CA MET A 113 2.94 -2.25 13.72
C MET A 113 4.35 -2.73 13.45
N ASP A 114 4.98 -3.34 14.45
CA ASP A 114 6.20 -4.11 14.27
C ASP A 114 5.83 -5.51 13.80
N VAL A 115 6.08 -5.80 12.52
CA VAL A 115 5.85 -7.11 11.92
C VAL A 115 7.15 -7.91 11.76
N GLY A 116 8.31 -7.28 11.96
CA GLY A 116 9.59 -7.98 11.81
C GLY A 116 10.83 -7.11 11.96
N ILE A 117 10.88 -6.18 12.90
CA ILE A 117 12.10 -5.42 13.20
C ILE A 117 13.12 -6.34 13.86
N ASN A 118 14.38 -6.26 13.42
CA ASN A 118 15.48 -7.08 13.91
C ASN A 118 16.07 -6.49 15.22
N ALA A 119 15.21 -6.30 16.20
CA ALA A 119 15.56 -5.85 17.54
C ALA A 119 14.46 -6.21 18.53
N ASP A 120 14.85 -6.48 19.77
CA ASP A 120 13.92 -6.55 20.89
C ASP A 120 13.76 -5.15 21.46
N PHE A 121 12.55 -4.61 21.43
CA PHE A 121 12.24 -3.30 21.99
C PHE A 121 10.77 -3.22 22.40
N HIS A 122 10.49 -2.28 23.28
CA HIS A 122 9.13 -1.91 23.62
C HIS A 122 8.97 -0.40 23.47
N GLN A 123 7.97 0.01 22.69
CA GLN A 123 7.66 1.42 22.48
C GLN A 123 6.14 1.63 22.54
N THR A 124 5.69 2.45 23.47
CA THR A 124 4.27 2.84 23.52
C THR A 124 3.83 3.45 22.19
N GLY A 125 2.73 2.97 21.64
CA GLY A 125 2.22 3.39 20.33
C GLY A 125 2.71 2.56 19.16
N VAL A 126 3.60 1.59 19.39
CA VAL A 126 3.93 0.54 18.42
C VAL A 126 3.24 -0.75 18.84
N ARG A 127 2.45 -1.33 17.95
CA ARG A 127 1.80 -2.62 18.16
C ARG A 127 2.79 -3.73 17.82
N ASP A 128 3.12 -4.53 18.82
CA ASP A 128 3.97 -5.70 18.63
C ASP A 128 3.13 -6.87 18.05
N VAL A 129 3.39 -7.18 16.80
CA VAL A 129 2.84 -8.33 16.08
C VAL A 129 3.97 -9.05 15.32
N LYS A 130 5.17 -8.95 15.82
CA LYS A 130 6.40 -9.48 15.25
C LYS A 130 6.29 -10.95 14.86
N ILE A 131 6.70 -11.26 13.63
CA ILE A 131 6.75 -12.61 13.06
C ILE A 131 8.11 -13.24 13.32
N ALA A 132 9.17 -12.48 13.09
CA ALA A 132 10.56 -12.84 13.32
C ALA A 132 11.43 -11.58 13.35
N HIS A 133 12.72 -11.71 13.67
CA HIS A 133 13.72 -10.66 13.65
C HIS A 133 14.23 -10.39 12.23
N GLY A 134 13.39 -9.77 11.40
CA GLY A 134 13.64 -9.55 9.98
C GLY A 134 13.40 -10.80 9.12
N THR A 135 13.38 -10.60 7.80
CA THR A 135 13.40 -11.70 6.85
C THR A 135 14.81 -12.27 6.71
N ARG A 136 14.90 -13.47 6.15
CA ARG A 136 16.18 -14.02 5.70
C ARG A 136 16.68 -13.30 4.44
N ASN A 137 17.95 -13.49 4.13
CA ASN A 137 18.58 -12.91 2.95
C ASN A 137 18.24 -13.75 1.70
N PHE A 138 17.38 -13.23 0.83
CA PHE A 138 16.93 -13.96 -0.35
C PHE A 138 18.04 -14.21 -1.41
N ALA A 139 19.19 -13.58 -1.30
CA ALA A 139 20.34 -13.95 -2.12
C ALA A 139 20.91 -15.34 -1.74
N ARG A 140 20.63 -15.82 -0.52
CA ARG A 140 21.18 -17.07 0.03
C ARG A 140 20.15 -18.15 0.22
N GLU A 141 18.95 -17.80 0.70
CA GLU A 141 17.82 -18.68 0.96
C GLU A 141 16.50 -17.97 0.73
N HIS A 142 15.34 -18.65 0.84
CA HIS A 142 14.03 -17.98 0.71
C HIS A 142 13.87 -16.92 1.80
N ALA A 143 13.33 -15.76 1.46
CA ALA A 143 13.13 -14.64 2.39
C ALA A 143 12.29 -15.03 3.62
N MET A 144 11.27 -15.86 3.43
CA MET A 144 10.33 -16.28 4.47
C MET A 144 9.92 -17.73 4.29
N SER A 145 9.33 -18.36 5.32
CA SER A 145 8.56 -19.57 5.13
C SER A 145 7.13 -19.23 4.65
N ARG A 146 6.40 -20.21 4.12
CA ARG A 146 5.00 -20.04 3.72
C ARG A 146 4.13 -19.59 4.90
N GLU A 147 4.33 -20.19 6.07
CA GLU A 147 3.60 -19.85 7.31
C GLU A 147 3.86 -18.41 7.74
N GLN A 148 5.09 -17.90 7.53
CA GLN A 148 5.44 -16.52 7.83
C GLN A 148 4.73 -15.54 6.88
N VAL A 149 4.65 -15.85 5.59
CA VAL A 149 3.88 -15.03 4.62
C VAL A 149 2.40 -15.01 5.00
N GLU A 150 1.82 -16.17 5.26
CA GLU A 150 0.42 -16.30 5.65
C GLU A 150 0.13 -15.52 6.94
N ARG A 151 1.05 -15.56 7.91
CA ARG A 151 0.94 -14.78 9.15
C ARG A 151 1.00 -13.26 8.88
N ALA A 152 1.88 -12.81 8.00
CA ALA A 152 1.98 -11.40 7.62
C ALA A 152 0.69 -10.92 6.92
N LEU A 153 0.17 -11.70 5.97
CA LEU A 153 -1.13 -11.43 5.33
C LEU A 153 -2.26 -11.31 6.36
N GLN A 154 -2.32 -12.24 7.33
CA GLN A 154 -3.32 -12.20 8.40
C GLN A 154 -3.23 -10.93 9.26
N ILE A 155 -2.02 -10.50 9.60
CA ILE A 155 -1.80 -9.27 10.37
C ILE A 155 -2.38 -8.07 9.61
N GLY A 156 -2.10 -7.95 8.32
CA GLY A 156 -2.62 -6.88 7.48
C GLY A 156 -4.15 -6.91 7.35
N ILE A 157 -4.72 -8.09 7.07
CA ILE A 157 -6.18 -8.28 6.99
C ILE A 157 -6.84 -7.90 8.33
N ALA A 158 -6.28 -8.34 9.45
CA ALA A 158 -6.81 -8.04 10.78
C ALA A 158 -6.71 -6.54 11.10
N ALA A 159 -5.64 -5.87 10.68
CA ALA A 159 -5.48 -4.43 10.88
C ALA A 159 -6.53 -3.62 10.11
N ALA A 160 -6.79 -3.96 8.85
CA ALA A 160 -7.83 -3.30 8.05
C ALA A 160 -9.24 -3.58 8.60
N ARG A 161 -9.53 -4.82 8.99
CA ARG A 161 -10.81 -5.18 9.61
C ARG A 161 -11.02 -4.41 10.92
N ARG A 162 -10.02 -4.37 11.81
CA ARG A 162 -10.08 -3.59 13.05
C ARG A 162 -10.37 -2.12 12.77
N ALA A 163 -9.71 -1.51 11.78
CA ALA A 163 -9.98 -0.13 11.39
C ALA A 163 -11.46 0.06 10.99
N ALA A 164 -12.02 -0.85 10.20
CA ALA A 164 -13.43 -0.81 9.82
C ALA A 164 -14.37 -0.96 11.04
N ASP A 165 -14.09 -1.91 11.94
CA ASP A 165 -14.88 -2.17 13.17
C ASP A 165 -14.84 -0.97 14.13
N GLU A 166 -13.72 -0.25 14.18
CA GLU A 166 -13.57 0.99 14.93
C GLU A 166 -14.21 2.21 14.24
N GLY A 167 -14.82 2.04 13.07
CA GLY A 167 -15.53 3.07 12.31
C GLY A 167 -14.60 4.03 11.57
N ILE A 168 -13.38 3.63 11.25
CA ILE A 168 -12.52 4.34 10.30
C ILE A 168 -13.18 4.28 8.91
N GLN A 169 -13.15 5.38 8.18
CA GLN A 169 -13.90 5.55 6.94
C GLN A 169 -13.01 5.43 5.69
N ILE A 170 -11.72 5.63 5.86
CA ILE A 170 -10.69 5.46 4.84
C ILE A 170 -9.36 5.13 5.50
N ILE A 171 -8.62 4.21 4.93
CA ILE A 171 -7.26 3.89 5.38
C ILE A 171 -6.22 4.18 4.29
N GLY A 172 -5.00 4.43 4.72
CA GLY A 172 -3.81 4.40 3.88
C GLY A 172 -2.87 3.28 4.32
N VAL A 173 -1.97 2.86 3.45
CA VAL A 173 -1.03 1.79 3.75
C VAL A 173 0.39 2.29 3.53
N GLY A 174 1.18 2.27 4.59
CA GLY A 174 2.58 2.68 4.64
C GLY A 174 3.49 1.61 5.23
N GLU A 175 4.77 1.86 5.21
CA GLU A 175 5.80 0.91 5.59
C GLU A 175 7.02 1.59 6.22
N MET A 176 7.85 0.78 6.86
CA MET A 176 9.23 1.15 7.23
C MET A 176 10.10 -0.11 7.20
N GLY A 177 11.10 -0.11 6.32
CA GLY A 177 12.02 -1.25 6.25
C GLY A 177 13.23 -0.95 5.37
N ILE A 178 14.41 -0.82 5.97
CA ILE A 178 15.62 -0.63 5.18
C ILE A 178 15.83 -1.85 4.27
N GLY A 179 16.02 -1.60 2.98
CA GLY A 179 16.16 -2.65 1.97
C GLY A 179 14.88 -3.05 1.24
N ASN A 180 13.71 -2.59 1.69
CA ASN A 180 12.42 -3.00 1.10
C ASN A 180 12.19 -2.54 -0.35
N THR A 181 12.89 -1.52 -0.84
CA THR A 181 12.91 -1.22 -2.28
C THR A 181 13.56 -2.34 -3.10
N THR A 182 14.44 -3.16 -2.50
CA THR A 182 15.06 -4.31 -3.16
C THR A 182 14.06 -5.47 -3.22
N THR A 183 13.41 -5.80 -2.12
CA THR A 183 12.36 -6.84 -2.09
C THR A 183 11.20 -6.46 -2.99
N SER A 184 10.75 -5.19 -2.98
CA SER A 184 9.69 -4.70 -3.88
C SER A 184 10.06 -4.84 -5.35
N SER A 185 11.29 -4.48 -5.73
CA SER A 185 11.75 -4.64 -7.12
C SER A 185 11.80 -6.12 -7.53
N ALA A 186 12.23 -7.03 -6.63
CA ALA A 186 12.26 -8.46 -6.90
C ALA A 186 10.85 -9.04 -7.08
N VAL A 187 9.93 -8.67 -6.20
CA VAL A 187 8.51 -9.08 -6.28
C VAL A 187 7.89 -8.56 -7.59
N LEU A 188 8.08 -7.28 -7.91
CA LEU A 188 7.53 -6.68 -9.13
C LEU A 188 8.10 -7.34 -10.40
N SER A 189 9.43 -7.54 -10.45
CA SER A 189 10.10 -8.21 -11.57
C SER A 189 9.52 -9.60 -11.80
N THR A 190 9.32 -10.36 -10.74
CA THR A 190 8.77 -11.72 -10.82
C THR A 190 7.31 -11.71 -11.30
N LEU A 191 6.45 -10.92 -10.66
CA LEU A 191 5.01 -10.91 -10.97
C LEU A 191 4.71 -10.48 -12.42
N LEU A 192 5.59 -9.66 -13.01
CA LEU A 192 5.39 -9.14 -14.37
C LEU A 192 6.34 -9.73 -15.41
N GLY A 193 7.25 -10.64 -15.01
CA GLY A 193 8.23 -11.25 -15.91
C GLY A 193 9.22 -10.24 -16.49
N LEU A 194 9.59 -9.21 -15.73
CA LEU A 194 10.48 -8.13 -16.17
C LEU A 194 11.90 -8.30 -15.60
N PRO A 195 12.95 -7.92 -16.35
CA PRO A 195 14.29 -7.89 -15.81
C PRO A 195 14.38 -6.81 -14.71
N ALA A 196 15.22 -7.06 -13.69
CA ALA A 196 15.38 -6.13 -12.57
C ALA A 196 15.82 -4.72 -12.97
N SER A 197 16.50 -4.57 -14.12
CA SER A 197 16.91 -3.26 -14.68
C SER A 197 15.73 -2.32 -14.99
N GLN A 198 14.52 -2.85 -15.20
CA GLN A 198 13.31 -2.08 -15.46
C GLN A 198 12.58 -1.69 -14.15
N THR A 199 12.72 -2.47 -13.09
CA THR A 199 11.98 -2.28 -11.83
C THR A 199 12.79 -1.61 -10.73
N VAL A 200 14.12 -1.73 -10.78
CA VAL A 200 15.05 -1.17 -9.79
C VAL A 200 15.25 0.33 -10.02
N SER A 201 15.12 1.08 -8.94
CA SER A 201 15.53 2.47 -8.83
C SER A 201 16.63 2.64 -7.76
N ARG A 202 17.13 3.85 -7.60
CA ARG A 202 18.19 4.15 -6.62
C ARG A 202 17.71 4.22 -5.18
N GLY A 203 16.39 4.12 -4.94
CA GLY A 203 15.82 4.25 -3.61
C GLY A 203 16.24 5.55 -2.92
N ALA A 204 16.80 5.43 -1.72
CA ALA A 204 17.29 6.56 -0.93
C ALA A 204 18.64 7.14 -1.43
N GLY A 205 19.12 6.75 -2.62
CA GLY A 205 20.32 7.35 -3.25
C GLY A 205 21.58 6.48 -3.20
N ILE A 206 21.49 5.17 -3.48
CA ILE A 206 22.64 4.29 -3.61
C ILE A 206 23.55 4.70 -4.79
N ASN A 207 24.85 4.42 -4.67
CA ASN A 207 25.84 4.69 -5.72
C ASN A 207 25.70 3.72 -6.91
N ASN A 208 26.48 3.94 -7.98
CA ASN A 208 26.40 3.14 -9.21
C ASN A 208 26.74 1.67 -8.98
N GLU A 209 27.71 1.37 -8.12
CA GLU A 209 28.15 0.00 -7.82
C GLU A 209 27.04 -0.75 -7.07
N ALA A 210 26.47 -0.17 -6.01
CA ALA A 210 25.37 -0.75 -5.27
C ALA A 210 24.10 -0.89 -6.14
N TYR A 211 23.87 0.04 -7.08
CA TYR A 211 22.78 -0.05 -8.04
C TYR A 211 22.94 -1.25 -8.98
N ALA A 212 24.13 -1.43 -9.57
CA ALA A 212 24.42 -2.58 -10.44
C ALA A 212 24.34 -3.91 -9.66
N ARG A 213 24.89 -3.93 -8.43
CA ARG A 213 24.81 -5.09 -7.53
C ARG A 213 23.37 -5.46 -7.22
N LYS A 214 22.53 -4.49 -6.91
CA LYS A 214 21.10 -4.69 -6.63
C LYS A 214 20.37 -5.37 -7.78
N ILE A 215 20.61 -4.92 -9.02
CA ILE A 215 20.05 -5.55 -10.23
C ILE A 215 20.51 -7.00 -10.36
N ALA A 216 21.82 -7.24 -10.30
CA ALA A 216 22.40 -8.57 -10.45
C ALA A 216 21.91 -9.56 -9.39
N LEU A 217 21.76 -9.11 -8.13
CA LEU A 217 21.25 -9.92 -7.02
C LEU A 217 19.80 -10.33 -7.24
N ILE A 218 18.96 -9.41 -7.68
CA ILE A 218 17.54 -9.70 -7.95
C ILE A 218 17.42 -10.70 -9.10
N ASP A 219 18.07 -10.46 -10.24
CA ASP A 219 18.01 -11.36 -11.39
C ASP A 219 18.55 -12.75 -11.04
N SER A 220 19.66 -12.83 -10.27
CA SER A 220 20.24 -14.10 -9.79
C SER A 220 19.30 -14.84 -8.84
N ALA A 221 18.66 -14.14 -7.90
CA ALA A 221 17.72 -14.75 -6.96
C ALA A 221 16.46 -15.28 -7.67
N ILE A 222 15.91 -14.54 -8.61
CA ILE A 222 14.77 -14.97 -9.43
C ILE A 222 15.14 -16.23 -10.25
N ALA A 223 16.30 -16.22 -10.89
CA ALA A 223 16.78 -17.38 -11.67
C ALA A 223 17.01 -18.61 -10.77
N ARG A 224 17.52 -18.42 -9.55
CA ARG A 224 17.83 -19.49 -8.60
C ARG A 224 16.57 -20.09 -7.98
N TRP A 225 15.65 -19.26 -7.48
CA TRP A 225 14.49 -19.71 -6.71
C TRP A 225 13.26 -19.98 -7.57
N GLN A 226 13.25 -19.48 -8.80
CA GLN A 226 12.15 -19.64 -9.75
C GLN A 226 10.77 -19.42 -9.08
N PRO A 227 10.52 -18.22 -8.50
CA PRO A 227 9.23 -17.96 -7.89
C PRO A 227 8.13 -17.99 -8.97
N ASP A 228 6.99 -18.61 -8.65
CA ASP A 228 5.85 -18.73 -9.56
C ASP A 228 5.14 -17.37 -9.70
N PRO A 229 5.16 -16.72 -10.88
CA PRO A 229 4.52 -15.42 -11.09
C PRO A 229 2.98 -15.47 -10.98
N GLN A 230 2.38 -16.66 -10.97
CA GLN A 230 0.94 -16.85 -10.80
C GLN A 230 0.55 -17.08 -9.32
N ASP A 231 1.51 -17.35 -8.44
CA ASP A 231 1.30 -17.47 -6.98
C ASP A 231 2.00 -16.34 -6.23
N PRO A 232 1.32 -15.22 -5.93
CA PRO A 232 1.90 -14.11 -5.18
C PRO A 232 2.41 -14.51 -3.79
N VAL A 233 1.89 -15.57 -3.18
CA VAL A 233 2.35 -16.10 -1.89
C VAL A 233 3.72 -16.75 -2.06
N ASP A 234 3.94 -17.53 -3.12
CA ASP A 234 5.23 -18.10 -3.45
C ASP A 234 6.27 -17.01 -3.77
N VAL A 235 5.88 -16.00 -4.53
CA VAL A 235 6.74 -14.84 -4.83
C VAL A 235 7.16 -14.12 -3.55
N LEU A 236 6.21 -13.78 -2.67
CA LEU A 236 6.50 -13.14 -1.38
C LEU A 236 7.38 -14.03 -0.50
N MET A 237 7.14 -15.34 -0.46
CA MET A 237 7.93 -16.30 0.30
C MET A 237 9.40 -16.29 -0.12
N LYS A 238 9.66 -16.29 -1.41
CA LYS A 238 11.01 -16.42 -1.97
C LYS A 238 11.81 -15.13 -1.97
N VAL A 239 11.19 -14.01 -2.33
CA VAL A 239 11.90 -12.73 -2.58
C VAL A 239 11.24 -11.50 -1.96
N GLY A 240 10.20 -11.68 -1.13
CA GLY A 240 9.45 -10.60 -0.51
C GLY A 240 9.97 -10.11 0.84
N GLY A 241 9.07 -9.44 1.60
CA GLY A 241 9.29 -8.90 2.94
C GLY A 241 8.04 -9.04 3.80
N PHE A 242 8.18 -9.03 5.14
CA PHE A 242 7.02 -9.06 6.04
C PHE A 242 6.15 -7.81 5.89
N ASP A 243 6.77 -6.64 5.69
CA ASP A 243 6.09 -5.38 5.40
C ASP A 243 5.24 -5.48 4.12
N LEU A 244 5.80 -5.95 3.00
CA LEU A 244 5.08 -6.17 1.75
C LEU A 244 3.91 -7.14 1.91
N ALA A 245 4.12 -8.27 2.58
CA ALA A 245 3.08 -9.26 2.79
C ALA A 245 1.96 -8.72 3.70
N ALA A 246 2.30 -8.00 4.78
CA ALA A 246 1.32 -7.39 5.66
C ALA A 246 0.52 -6.28 4.95
N MET A 247 1.16 -5.43 4.15
CA MET A 247 0.47 -4.43 3.33
C MET A 247 -0.47 -5.09 2.30
N CYS A 248 -0.03 -6.17 1.64
CA CYS A 248 -0.89 -6.96 0.75
C CYS A 248 -2.15 -7.44 1.48
N GLY A 249 -1.98 -7.98 2.69
CA GLY A 249 -3.08 -8.36 3.57
C GLY A 249 -4.01 -7.20 3.91
N ALA A 250 -3.46 -6.01 4.17
CA ALA A 250 -4.26 -4.82 4.47
C ALA A 250 -5.14 -4.39 3.28
N TYR A 251 -4.64 -4.45 2.05
CA TYR A 251 -5.44 -4.20 0.84
C TYR A 251 -6.59 -5.20 0.68
N LEU A 252 -6.32 -6.50 0.90
CA LEU A 252 -7.34 -7.54 0.84
C LEU A 252 -8.40 -7.37 1.93
N GLY A 253 -7.96 -7.10 3.17
CA GLY A 253 -8.84 -6.86 4.31
C GLY A 253 -9.73 -5.64 4.12
N ALA A 254 -9.19 -4.55 3.60
CA ALA A 254 -9.93 -3.34 3.27
C ALA A 254 -11.00 -3.62 2.21
N ALA A 255 -10.65 -4.32 1.12
CA ALA A 255 -11.58 -4.69 0.07
C ALA A 255 -12.71 -5.59 0.59
N ALA A 256 -12.39 -6.59 1.43
CA ALA A 256 -13.37 -7.48 2.05
C ALA A 256 -14.31 -6.74 3.02
N ALA A 257 -13.82 -5.70 3.71
CA ALA A 257 -14.59 -4.83 4.61
C ALA A 257 -15.32 -3.68 3.87
N ARG A 258 -15.17 -3.56 2.53
CA ARG A 258 -15.68 -2.43 1.74
C ARG A 258 -15.15 -1.07 2.23
N LEU A 259 -13.96 -1.05 2.79
CA LEU A 259 -13.27 0.12 3.30
C LEU A 259 -12.37 0.70 2.20
N PRO A 260 -12.53 1.97 1.79
CA PRO A 260 -11.63 2.61 0.84
C PRO A 260 -10.20 2.61 1.37
N VAL A 261 -9.23 2.27 0.50
CA VAL A 261 -7.82 2.19 0.86
C VAL A 261 -6.93 2.96 -0.12
N VAL A 262 -6.05 3.80 0.41
CA VAL A 262 -5.13 4.63 -0.38
C VAL A 262 -3.79 3.92 -0.56
N ILE A 263 -3.31 3.90 -1.81
CA ILE A 263 -1.96 3.46 -2.17
C ILE A 263 -1.02 4.66 -2.05
N ASP A 264 0.11 4.48 -1.34
CA ASP A 264 1.17 5.48 -1.21
C ASP A 264 2.14 5.47 -2.40
N GLY A 265 3.39 5.10 -2.17
CA GLY A 265 4.48 5.10 -3.16
C GLY A 265 4.79 3.70 -3.73
N PHE A 266 6.07 3.52 -4.12
CA PHE A 266 6.52 2.33 -4.86
C PHE A 266 6.32 1.01 -4.08
N ILE A 267 6.70 0.95 -2.81
CA ILE A 267 6.58 -0.29 -2.03
C ILE A 267 5.11 -0.62 -1.82
N SER A 268 4.30 0.39 -1.52
CA SER A 268 2.86 0.28 -1.33
C SER A 268 2.13 -0.22 -2.59
N VAL A 269 2.50 0.26 -3.80
CA VAL A 269 1.88 -0.20 -5.04
C VAL A 269 2.25 -1.64 -5.39
N VAL A 270 3.47 -2.09 -5.04
CA VAL A 270 3.87 -3.50 -5.25
C VAL A 270 3.06 -4.44 -4.35
N ALA A 271 2.84 -4.06 -3.09
CA ALA A 271 1.95 -4.79 -2.20
C ALA A 271 0.48 -4.80 -2.71
N ALA A 272 0.01 -3.67 -3.26
CA ALA A 272 -1.30 -3.58 -3.91
C ALA A 272 -1.40 -4.50 -5.15
N LEU A 273 -0.33 -4.60 -5.94
CA LEU A 273 -0.25 -5.52 -7.08
C LEU A 273 -0.33 -6.99 -6.62
N CYS A 274 0.33 -7.35 -5.51
CA CYS A 274 0.18 -8.70 -4.93
C CYS A 274 -1.29 -8.98 -4.55
N ALA A 275 -1.97 -8.03 -3.91
CA ALA A 275 -3.38 -8.16 -3.56
C ALA A 275 -4.28 -8.27 -4.81
N PHE A 276 -4.00 -7.48 -5.85
CA PHE A 276 -4.69 -7.55 -7.15
C PHE A 276 -4.49 -8.92 -7.82
N ARG A 277 -3.30 -9.48 -7.78
CA ARG A 277 -3.02 -10.82 -8.34
C ARG A 277 -3.71 -11.94 -7.57
N LEU A 278 -3.89 -11.81 -6.25
CA LEU A 278 -4.67 -12.73 -5.42
C LEU A 278 -6.17 -12.61 -5.68
N ASN A 279 -6.69 -11.40 -5.84
CA ASN A 279 -8.08 -11.14 -6.22
C ASN A 279 -8.19 -9.80 -6.96
N PRO A 280 -8.43 -9.79 -8.29
CA PRO A 280 -8.51 -8.57 -9.10
C PRO A 280 -9.58 -7.58 -8.63
N LEU A 281 -10.63 -8.03 -7.92
CA LEU A 281 -11.65 -7.13 -7.39
C LEU A 281 -11.10 -6.20 -6.30
N ALA A 282 -9.96 -6.53 -5.67
CA ALA A 282 -9.35 -5.68 -4.65
C ALA A 282 -9.00 -4.28 -5.18
N ALA A 283 -8.58 -4.17 -6.47
CA ALA A 283 -8.25 -2.89 -7.09
C ALA A 283 -9.42 -1.89 -7.12
N ALA A 284 -10.66 -2.39 -7.12
CA ALA A 284 -11.84 -1.55 -7.08
C ALA A 284 -11.97 -0.73 -5.79
N TYR A 285 -11.27 -1.13 -4.72
CA TYR A 285 -11.27 -0.48 -3.41
C TYR A 285 -10.02 0.39 -3.18
N MET A 286 -9.07 0.40 -4.13
CA MET A 286 -7.81 1.11 -4.03
C MET A 286 -7.88 2.48 -4.68
N ILE A 287 -7.34 3.49 -4.01
CA ILE A 287 -7.26 4.88 -4.48
C ILE A 287 -5.79 5.28 -4.50
N PRO A 288 -5.15 5.40 -5.68
CA PRO A 288 -3.74 5.83 -5.75
C PRO A 288 -3.57 7.30 -5.34
N SER A 289 -2.57 7.59 -4.50
CA SER A 289 -2.29 8.95 -4.04
C SER A 289 -1.50 9.76 -5.08
N HIS A 290 -0.19 9.63 -5.11
CA HIS A 290 0.72 10.39 -5.96
C HIS A 290 1.52 9.47 -6.89
N ALA A 291 1.96 9.98 -8.02
CA ALA A 291 2.96 9.31 -8.84
C ALA A 291 4.32 9.37 -8.14
N SER A 292 4.81 8.21 -7.69
CA SER A 292 6.18 8.11 -7.19
C SER A 292 7.17 8.17 -8.35
N VAL A 293 8.34 8.78 -8.11
CA VAL A 293 9.41 8.84 -9.14
C VAL A 293 10.19 7.52 -9.29
N GLU A 294 9.90 6.52 -8.49
CA GLU A 294 10.50 5.18 -8.62
C GLU A 294 10.01 4.49 -9.89
N LYS A 295 10.92 3.94 -10.71
CA LYS A 295 10.61 3.36 -12.04
C LYS A 295 9.48 2.32 -12.01
N GLY A 296 9.51 1.42 -11.04
CA GLY A 296 8.53 0.34 -10.93
C GLY A 296 7.11 0.80 -10.58
N TYR A 297 6.93 2.05 -10.12
CA TYR A 297 5.62 2.55 -9.70
C TYR A 297 4.62 2.59 -10.86
N SER A 298 4.98 3.26 -11.95
CA SER A 298 4.10 3.39 -13.13
C SER A 298 3.80 2.04 -13.76
N ILE A 299 4.78 1.14 -13.80
CA ILE A 299 4.62 -0.23 -14.32
C ILE A 299 3.59 -1.01 -13.51
N ALA A 300 3.66 -0.94 -12.18
CA ALA A 300 2.70 -1.61 -11.30
C ALA A 300 1.29 -1.00 -11.40
N MET A 301 1.19 0.33 -11.51
CA MET A 301 -0.09 1.02 -11.73
C MET A 301 -0.75 0.62 -13.03
N GLU A 302 0.01 0.59 -14.13
CA GLU A 302 -0.48 0.17 -15.45
C GLU A 302 -0.98 -1.29 -15.43
N ALA A 303 -0.25 -2.19 -14.76
CA ALA A 303 -0.66 -3.59 -14.63
C ALA A 303 -1.99 -3.78 -13.88
N MET A 304 -2.38 -2.82 -13.03
CA MET A 304 -3.66 -2.82 -12.31
C MET A 304 -4.75 -1.95 -12.98
N GLY A 305 -4.42 -1.21 -14.04
CA GLY A 305 -5.32 -0.24 -14.66
C GLY A 305 -5.67 0.94 -13.73
N LEU A 306 -4.74 1.35 -12.88
CA LEU A 306 -4.93 2.45 -11.93
C LEU A 306 -4.08 3.67 -12.30
N GLU A 307 -4.58 4.86 -11.95
CA GLU A 307 -3.87 6.12 -12.19
C GLU A 307 -3.75 6.96 -10.90
N PRO A 308 -2.58 7.56 -10.61
CA PRO A 308 -2.39 8.43 -9.47
C PRO A 308 -3.19 9.75 -9.61
N MET A 309 -3.55 10.34 -8.46
CA MET A 309 -4.26 11.62 -8.42
C MET A 309 -3.31 12.82 -8.56
N LEU A 310 -2.07 12.69 -8.08
CA LEU A 310 -1.13 13.81 -7.91
C LEU A 310 0.20 13.54 -8.60
N LEU A 311 0.79 14.60 -9.12
CA LEU A 311 2.15 14.64 -9.66
C LEU A 311 2.99 15.59 -8.78
N MET A 312 3.64 15.08 -7.73
CA MET A 312 4.37 15.87 -6.72
C MET A 312 5.85 15.48 -6.62
N ASN A 313 6.33 14.58 -7.46
CA ASN A 313 7.70 14.08 -7.43
C ASN A 313 8.14 13.48 -6.07
N MET A 314 7.19 12.97 -5.29
CA MET A 314 7.44 12.36 -3.99
C MET A 314 8.07 10.98 -4.15
N ARG A 315 8.94 10.61 -3.18
CA ARG A 315 9.61 9.30 -3.11
C ARG A 315 10.01 8.91 -1.68
N LEU A 316 9.33 9.43 -0.67
CA LEU A 316 9.69 9.18 0.72
C LEU A 316 9.25 7.78 1.17
N GLY A 317 8.05 7.33 0.81
CA GLY A 317 7.41 6.17 1.42
C GLY A 317 6.70 6.54 2.72
N GLU A 318 6.74 5.68 3.70
CA GLU A 318 6.14 5.82 5.04
C GLU A 318 4.59 5.89 5.03
N GLY A 319 3.92 5.87 3.87
CA GLY A 319 2.51 6.22 3.75
C GLY A 319 2.26 7.73 3.62
N SER A 320 3.31 8.52 3.30
CA SER A 320 3.28 9.99 3.34
C SER A 320 2.33 10.63 2.33
N GLY A 321 2.01 9.98 1.24
CA GLY A 321 1.01 10.44 0.27
C GLY A 321 -0.43 10.25 0.74
N CYS A 322 -0.69 9.37 1.70
CA CYS A 322 -2.04 9.02 2.13
C CYS A 322 -2.78 10.20 2.80
N PRO A 323 -2.21 10.93 3.78
CA PRO A 323 -2.90 12.07 4.38
C PRO A 323 -3.28 13.17 3.38
N ILE A 324 -2.42 13.42 2.37
CA ILE A 324 -2.70 14.38 1.30
C ILE A 324 -3.87 13.89 0.43
N ALA A 325 -3.84 12.61 0.05
CA ALA A 325 -4.89 12.00 -0.74
C ALA A 325 -6.25 12.00 -0.04
N PHE A 326 -6.28 11.81 1.28
CA PHE A 326 -7.50 11.86 2.07
C PHE A 326 -8.22 13.21 1.94
N GLU A 327 -7.48 14.32 1.86
CA GLU A 327 -8.07 15.65 1.66
C GLU A 327 -8.73 15.77 0.28
N LEU A 328 -8.13 15.20 -0.76
CA LEU A 328 -8.75 15.20 -2.10
C LEU A 328 -10.01 14.33 -2.14
N VAL A 329 -9.98 13.20 -1.44
CA VAL A 329 -11.16 12.34 -1.28
C VAL A 329 -12.26 13.07 -0.51
N ALA A 330 -11.93 13.80 0.56
CA ALA A 330 -12.87 14.63 1.30
C ALA A 330 -13.44 15.77 0.45
N ALA A 331 -12.58 16.42 -0.35
CA ALA A 331 -13.02 17.46 -1.29
C ALA A 331 -14.02 16.92 -2.32
N SER A 332 -13.79 15.71 -2.85
CA SER A 332 -14.73 15.06 -3.78
C SER A 332 -16.11 14.86 -3.13
N GLN A 333 -16.14 14.46 -1.85
CA GLN A 333 -17.39 14.28 -1.10
C GLN A 333 -18.07 15.60 -0.75
N SER A 334 -17.31 16.65 -0.46
CA SER A 334 -17.85 18.00 -0.26
C SER A 334 -18.53 18.50 -1.53
N VAL A 335 -17.94 18.30 -2.70
CA VAL A 335 -18.54 18.71 -3.98
C VAL A 335 -19.85 18.00 -4.25
N ILE A 336 -19.85 16.65 -4.21
CA ILE A 336 -21.07 15.88 -4.55
C ILE A 336 -22.22 16.16 -3.57
N ARG A 337 -21.92 16.47 -2.31
CA ARG A 337 -22.90 16.74 -1.27
C ARG A 337 -23.45 18.15 -1.34
N ASN A 338 -22.58 19.16 -1.41
CA ASN A 338 -22.90 20.55 -1.09
C ASN A 338 -23.05 21.45 -2.31
N LYS A 339 -22.51 21.07 -3.48
CA LYS A 339 -22.62 21.91 -4.66
C LYS A 339 -24.06 21.99 -5.14
N ILE A 340 -24.49 23.23 -5.47
CA ILE A 340 -25.85 23.52 -5.96
C ILE A 340 -26.16 22.74 -7.25
N GLY A 341 -27.38 22.21 -7.35
CA GLY A 341 -27.91 21.57 -8.55
C GLY A 341 -28.39 22.57 -9.60
N ARG A 342 -28.46 22.16 -10.87
CA ARG A 342 -28.91 23.00 -11.99
C ARG A 342 -30.34 23.54 -11.82
N ALA A 343 -31.18 22.80 -11.13
CA ALA A 343 -32.58 23.21 -10.86
C ALA A 343 -32.68 24.47 -9.94
N HIS A 344 -31.55 24.89 -9.34
CA HIS A 344 -31.51 26.05 -8.45
C HIS A 344 -30.72 27.23 -9.04
N VAL A 345 -30.31 27.14 -10.31
CA VAL A 345 -29.66 28.18 -11.10
C VAL A 345 -30.60 28.66 -12.20
#